data_693393764183f3e5be1e147db54d574c
#
_entry.id   693393764183f3e5be1e147db54d574c
#
_cell.length_a   1.000
_cell.length_b   1.000
_cell.length_c   1.000
_cell.angle_alpha   90.00
_cell.angle_beta   90.00
_cell.angle_gamma   90.00
#
_symmetry.space_group_name_H-M   'P 1'
#
loop_
_entity.id
_entity.type
_entity.pdbx_description
1 polymer ?
#
loop_
_entity_poly.entity_id
_entity_poly.type
_entity_poly.pdbx_seq_one_letter_code
_entity_poly.pdbx_strand_id
1 'polypeptide(L)'
;MQKTYFIADLHLSENRPHLLALFRQFMQGQAPEAEKLYILGDLFDFWIGDDEQSDLISEVQQLIKHLTEQGVPCYFQHGNRDFLIGKKFANACGLTLLPTYQVIDLYGTPTLLCHGDTLCVDDVKYQHYRKKVHQKWRQWLFLHLPLQVRLKIAEKIRAKSRQDKQVKSTEIMDVNADFVQQMFAQFHVTQMIHGHTHRQKHHEIPPHFHRIVLGDWGETSSLLEVTPHSIEFINETLRRKNG
;
A
#
# COMPACT_ATOMS: atom_id res chain seq x y z
N MET A 1 5.55 -1.57 24.43
CA MET A 1 4.71 -0.39 24.15
C MET A 1 3.72 -0.79 23.07
N GLN A 2 2.45 -0.39 23.18
CA GLN A 2 1.47 -0.62 22.12
C GLN A 2 1.79 0.30 20.94
N LYS A 3 2.12 -0.28 19.78
CA LYS A 3 2.37 0.49 18.56
C LYS A 3 1.93 -0.27 17.31
N THR A 4 1.32 0.46 16.39
CA THR A 4 0.86 -0.05 15.10
C THR A 4 1.63 0.67 14.00
N TYR A 5 2.15 -0.10 13.05
CA TYR A 5 2.81 0.46 11.86
C TYR A 5 1.89 0.43 10.64
N PHE A 6 1.98 1.50 9.86
CA PHE A 6 1.36 1.61 8.54
C PHE A 6 2.43 1.92 7.51
N ILE A 7 2.43 1.17 6.41
CA ILE A 7 3.31 1.37 5.25
C ILE A 7 2.50 1.28 3.96
N ALA A 8 2.94 1.95 2.91
CA ALA A 8 2.37 1.89 1.58
C ALA A 8 3.42 2.27 0.53
N ASP A 9 3.10 2.05 -0.74
CA ASP A 9 3.86 2.59 -1.87
C ASP A 9 5.35 2.22 -1.87
N LEU A 10 5.65 0.97 -1.51
CA LEU A 10 7.03 0.46 -1.49
C LEU A 10 7.54 0.20 -2.92
N HIS A 11 6.65 -0.22 -3.82
CA HIS A 11 6.96 -0.51 -5.22
C HIS A 11 8.19 -1.42 -5.38
N LEU A 12 8.26 -2.49 -4.58
CA LEU A 12 9.35 -3.45 -4.61
C LEU A 12 9.49 -4.06 -6.01
N SER A 13 10.71 -4.08 -6.52
CA SER A 13 11.03 -4.63 -7.83
C SER A 13 12.50 -5.03 -7.90
N GLU A 14 12.84 -5.96 -8.79
CA GLU A 14 14.22 -6.44 -8.99
C GLU A 14 15.18 -5.32 -9.41
N ASN A 15 14.67 -4.29 -10.11
CA ASN A 15 15.44 -3.15 -10.56
C ASN A 15 15.76 -2.14 -9.43
N ARG A 16 15.19 -2.31 -8.24
CA ARG A 16 15.39 -1.43 -7.08
C ARG A 16 15.72 -2.23 -5.82
N PRO A 17 16.87 -2.94 -5.79
CA PRO A 17 17.23 -3.82 -4.67
C PRO A 17 17.40 -3.09 -3.34
N HIS A 18 17.68 -1.78 -3.35
CA HIS A 18 17.78 -0.96 -2.14
C HIS A 18 16.44 -0.88 -1.40
N LEU A 19 15.29 -0.88 -2.10
CA LEU A 19 13.98 -0.89 -1.46
C LEU A 19 13.70 -2.20 -0.73
N LEU A 20 14.10 -3.33 -1.31
CA LEU A 20 14.02 -4.62 -0.64
C LEU A 20 14.92 -4.65 0.60
N ALA A 21 16.10 -4.04 0.53
CA ALA A 21 17.01 -3.94 1.68
C ALA A 21 16.43 -3.05 2.80
N LEU A 22 15.78 -1.92 2.45
CA LEU A 22 15.03 -1.09 3.42
C LEU A 22 13.87 -1.86 4.04
N PHE A 23 13.10 -2.59 3.22
CA PHE A 23 11.99 -3.41 3.70
C PHE A 23 12.49 -4.50 4.66
N ARG A 24 13.57 -5.19 4.31
CA ARG A 24 14.22 -6.18 5.19
C ARG A 24 14.66 -5.54 6.51
N GLN A 25 15.31 -4.36 6.46
CA GLN A 25 15.73 -3.64 7.67
C GLN A 25 14.55 -3.34 8.59
N PHE A 26 13.44 -2.86 8.05
CA PHE A 26 12.21 -2.62 8.80
C PHE A 26 11.62 -3.91 9.39
N MET A 27 11.45 -4.95 8.56
CA MET A 27 10.84 -6.22 8.95
C MET A 27 11.63 -6.99 10.01
N GLN A 28 12.97 -6.81 10.05
CA GLN A 28 13.86 -7.44 11.04
C GLN A 28 14.16 -6.54 12.25
N GLY A 29 13.92 -5.24 12.13
CA GLY A 29 14.23 -4.25 13.16
C GLY A 29 13.01 -3.82 13.96
N GLN A 30 12.17 -2.98 13.38
CA GLN A 30 11.07 -2.30 14.07
C GLN A 30 9.77 -3.12 14.06
N ALA A 31 9.47 -3.80 12.94
CA ALA A 31 8.21 -4.52 12.78
C ALA A 31 7.95 -5.58 13.87
N PRO A 32 8.95 -6.33 14.39
CA PRO A 32 8.72 -7.30 15.47
C PRO A 32 8.23 -6.71 16.80
N GLU A 33 8.43 -5.41 17.00
CA GLU A 33 7.94 -4.71 18.19
C GLU A 33 6.49 -4.21 18.05
N ALA A 34 5.89 -4.39 16.87
CA ALA A 34 4.55 -3.91 16.58
C ALA A 34 3.47 -4.80 17.20
N GLU A 35 2.37 -4.18 17.61
CA GLU A 35 1.12 -4.86 17.89
C GLU A 35 0.41 -5.31 16.60
N LYS A 36 0.54 -4.53 15.52
CA LYS A 36 -0.03 -4.79 14.20
C LYS A 36 0.76 -4.08 13.11
N LEU A 37 0.77 -4.68 11.90
CA LEU A 37 1.29 -4.08 10.69
C LEU A 37 0.19 -3.98 9.63
N TYR A 38 -0.01 -2.78 9.08
CA TYR A 38 -0.89 -2.53 7.94
C TYR A 38 -0.08 -2.12 6.71
N ILE A 39 -0.25 -2.87 5.61
CA ILE A 39 0.33 -2.57 4.30
C ILE A 39 -0.81 -2.06 3.41
N LEU A 40 -0.83 -0.75 3.14
CA LEU A 40 -1.93 -0.08 2.45
C LEU A 40 -1.71 0.02 0.94
N GLY A 41 -1.27 -1.09 0.34
CA GLY A 41 -1.15 -1.25 -1.11
C GLY A 41 0.17 -0.78 -1.71
N ASP A 42 0.34 -1.15 -2.98
CA ASP A 42 1.53 -0.89 -3.77
C ASP A 42 2.82 -1.39 -3.09
N LEU A 43 2.73 -2.58 -2.46
CA LEU A 43 3.88 -3.32 -1.93
C LEU A 43 4.86 -3.67 -3.06
N PHE A 44 4.32 -4.16 -4.19
CA PHE A 44 5.09 -4.44 -5.40
C PHE A 44 4.85 -3.38 -6.47
N ASP A 45 5.87 -3.12 -7.30
CA ASP A 45 5.74 -2.21 -8.46
C ASP A 45 4.71 -2.74 -9.47
N PHE A 46 4.50 -4.06 -9.51
CA PHE A 46 3.46 -4.71 -10.27
C PHE A 46 3.20 -6.12 -9.77
N TRP A 47 1.95 -6.61 -9.92
CA TRP A 47 1.56 -7.99 -9.62
C TRP A 47 0.70 -8.56 -10.73
N ILE A 48 1.05 -9.74 -11.23
CA ILE A 48 0.37 -10.37 -12.38
C ILE A 48 -0.34 -11.67 -12.03
N GLY A 49 -0.26 -12.10 -10.78
CA GLY A 49 -0.91 -13.29 -10.25
C GLY A 49 -0.04 -14.04 -9.24
N ASP A 50 -0.66 -14.81 -8.37
CA ASP A 50 0.00 -15.55 -7.28
C ASP A 50 0.81 -16.78 -7.77
N ASP A 51 0.84 -17.04 -9.06
CA ASP A 51 1.65 -18.07 -9.72
C ASP A 51 2.99 -17.53 -10.23
N GLU A 52 3.21 -16.23 -10.17
CA GLU A 52 4.51 -15.63 -10.43
C GLU A 52 5.48 -15.99 -9.29
N GLN A 53 6.71 -16.34 -9.68
CA GLN A 53 7.77 -16.67 -8.74
C GLN A 53 9.04 -15.91 -9.11
N SER A 54 9.66 -15.31 -8.11
CA SER A 54 10.98 -14.69 -8.20
C SER A 54 11.65 -14.69 -6.83
N ASP A 55 12.95 -14.45 -6.79
CA ASP A 55 13.70 -14.34 -5.54
C ASP A 55 13.16 -13.19 -4.69
N LEU A 56 12.80 -12.08 -5.32
CA LEU A 56 12.15 -10.94 -4.67
C LEU A 56 10.86 -11.34 -3.96
N ILE A 57 9.96 -12.02 -4.69
CA ILE A 57 8.66 -12.44 -4.14
C ILE A 57 8.88 -13.42 -2.98
N SER A 58 9.77 -14.38 -3.17
CA SER A 58 10.10 -15.40 -2.17
C SER A 58 10.66 -14.77 -0.88
N GLU A 59 11.54 -13.77 -1.01
CA GLU A 59 12.10 -13.07 0.14
C GLU A 59 11.05 -12.24 0.88
N VAL A 60 10.22 -11.48 0.14
CA VAL A 60 9.13 -10.70 0.74
C VAL A 60 8.15 -11.60 1.48
N GLN A 61 7.79 -12.75 0.89
CA GLN A 61 6.94 -13.75 1.55
C GLN A 61 7.56 -14.27 2.85
N GLN A 62 8.85 -14.60 2.83
CA GLN A 62 9.55 -15.09 4.02
C GLN A 62 9.62 -14.04 5.13
N LEU A 63 9.90 -12.78 4.79
CA LEU A 63 9.95 -11.69 5.77
C LEU A 63 8.60 -11.48 6.45
N ILE A 64 7.51 -11.41 5.67
CA ILE A 64 6.17 -11.22 6.22
C ILE A 64 5.75 -12.45 7.03
N LYS A 65 5.99 -13.65 6.50
CA LYS A 65 5.68 -14.91 7.19
C LYS A 65 6.40 -15.01 8.54
N HIS A 66 7.68 -14.67 8.57
CA HIS A 66 8.45 -14.69 9.81
C HIS A 66 7.83 -13.74 10.86
N LEU A 67 7.42 -12.54 10.45
CA LEU A 67 6.76 -11.58 11.34
C LEU A 67 5.41 -12.12 11.86
N THR A 68 4.58 -12.71 10.99
CA THR A 68 3.30 -13.27 11.40
C THR A 68 3.45 -14.50 12.31
N GLU A 69 4.49 -15.33 12.11
CA GLU A 69 4.84 -16.46 12.98
C GLU A 69 5.35 -15.99 14.36
N GLN A 70 5.90 -14.79 14.48
CA GLN A 70 6.23 -14.16 15.76
C GLN A 70 5.01 -13.61 16.50
N GLY A 71 3.81 -13.71 15.91
CA GLY A 71 2.55 -13.30 16.52
C GLY A 71 2.14 -11.86 16.22
N VAL A 72 2.79 -11.17 15.28
CA VAL A 72 2.38 -9.84 14.81
C VAL A 72 1.36 -9.96 13.68
N PRO A 73 0.08 -9.63 13.89
CA PRO A 73 -0.92 -9.65 12.83
C PRO A 73 -0.58 -8.68 11.72
N CYS A 74 -0.54 -9.18 10.48
CA CYS A 74 -0.25 -8.38 9.30
C CYS A 74 -1.46 -8.31 8.38
N TYR A 75 -1.81 -7.10 7.98
CA TYR A 75 -2.96 -6.79 7.13
C TYR A 75 -2.50 -6.18 5.82
N PHE A 76 -3.14 -6.59 4.73
CA PHE A 76 -2.82 -6.07 3.40
C PHE A 76 -4.08 -5.54 2.72
N GLN A 77 -3.99 -4.34 2.19
CA GLN A 77 -4.99 -3.72 1.35
C GLN A 77 -4.42 -3.55 -0.06
N HIS A 78 -5.21 -3.84 -1.08
CA HIS A 78 -4.76 -3.73 -2.46
C HIS A 78 -4.50 -2.27 -2.87
N GLY A 79 -3.36 -2.05 -3.52
CA GLY A 79 -3.08 -0.81 -4.25
C GLY A 79 -3.47 -0.91 -5.73
N ASN A 80 -3.08 0.10 -6.49
CA ASN A 80 -3.35 0.14 -7.92
C ASN A 80 -2.33 -0.66 -8.77
N ARG A 81 -1.23 -1.11 -8.16
CA ARG A 81 -0.17 -1.90 -8.79
C ARG A 81 -0.30 -3.39 -8.51
N ASP A 82 -0.83 -3.73 -7.35
CA ASP A 82 -0.83 -5.09 -6.83
C ASP A 82 -2.22 -5.62 -6.47
N PHE A 83 -3.27 -5.09 -7.12
CA PHE A 83 -4.68 -5.46 -6.89
C PHE A 83 -5.01 -6.91 -7.28
N LEU A 84 -4.10 -7.64 -7.92
CA LEU A 84 -4.22 -9.05 -8.25
C LEU A 84 -3.60 -9.98 -7.20
N ILE A 85 -3.02 -9.45 -6.12
CA ILE A 85 -2.59 -10.27 -4.98
C ILE A 85 -3.82 -11.02 -4.46
N GLY A 86 -3.71 -12.34 -4.44
CA GLY A 86 -4.80 -13.24 -4.08
C GLY A 86 -4.56 -13.99 -2.78
N LYS A 87 -5.46 -14.92 -2.52
CA LYS A 87 -5.43 -15.73 -1.29
C LYS A 87 -4.19 -16.63 -1.19
N LYS A 88 -3.60 -17.06 -2.32
CA LYS A 88 -2.43 -17.96 -2.29
C LYS A 88 -1.23 -17.21 -1.71
N PHE A 89 -0.96 -15.98 -2.17
CA PHE A 89 0.08 -15.14 -1.61
C PHE A 89 -0.21 -14.79 -0.15
N ALA A 90 -1.43 -14.33 0.14
CA ALA A 90 -1.82 -13.93 1.49
C ALA A 90 -1.66 -15.07 2.49
N ASN A 91 -2.13 -16.28 2.16
CA ASN A 91 -2.00 -17.45 3.02
C ASN A 91 -0.53 -17.87 3.22
N ALA A 92 0.29 -17.76 2.17
CA ALA A 92 1.71 -18.08 2.26
C ALA A 92 2.47 -17.16 3.23
N CYS A 93 2.00 -15.91 3.38
CA CYS A 93 2.57 -14.91 4.28
C CYS A 93 1.89 -14.85 5.66
N GLY A 94 0.73 -15.48 5.85
CA GLY A 94 -0.12 -15.25 7.02
C GLY A 94 -0.81 -13.89 7.04
N LEU A 95 -0.96 -13.25 5.87
CA LEU A 95 -1.61 -11.94 5.72
C LEU A 95 -3.14 -12.05 5.76
N THR A 96 -3.78 -11.07 6.36
CA THR A 96 -5.22 -10.84 6.21
C THR A 96 -5.48 -9.79 5.13
N LEU A 97 -6.20 -10.20 4.06
CA LEU A 97 -6.60 -9.26 3.00
C LEU A 97 -7.77 -8.39 3.47
N LEU A 98 -7.59 -7.07 3.35
CA LEU A 98 -8.61 -6.09 3.68
C LEU A 98 -9.43 -5.69 2.44
N PRO A 99 -10.69 -5.25 2.61
CA PRO A 99 -11.48 -4.62 1.55
C PRO A 99 -10.90 -3.26 1.15
N THR A 100 -11.42 -2.68 0.06
CA THR A 100 -10.99 -1.35 -0.45
C THR A 100 -11.07 -0.25 0.61
N TYR A 101 -12.05 -0.34 1.50
CA TYR A 101 -12.25 0.55 2.64
C TYR A 101 -12.44 -0.29 3.89
N GLN A 102 -11.67 -0.02 4.92
CA GLN A 102 -11.75 -0.72 6.19
C GLN A 102 -11.73 0.28 7.33
N VAL A 103 -12.74 0.26 8.16
CA VAL A 103 -12.71 1.00 9.43
C VAL A 103 -12.10 0.09 10.50
N ILE A 104 -11.14 0.64 11.23
CA ILE A 104 -10.52 0.00 12.39
C ILE A 104 -10.69 0.89 13.62
N ASP A 105 -10.63 0.28 14.79
CA ASP A 105 -10.39 1.01 16.02
C ASP A 105 -8.87 1.15 16.22
N LEU A 106 -8.38 2.38 16.13
CA LEU A 106 -6.98 2.70 16.33
C LEU A 106 -6.82 3.42 17.67
N TYR A 107 -6.63 2.63 18.72
CA TYR A 107 -6.51 3.11 20.10
C TYR A 107 -7.66 4.01 20.56
N GLY A 108 -8.90 3.61 20.26
CA GLY A 108 -10.12 4.35 20.61
C GLY A 108 -10.56 5.38 19.56
N THR A 109 -9.80 5.54 18.45
CA THR A 109 -10.18 6.44 17.35
C THR A 109 -10.62 5.62 16.14
N PRO A 110 -11.92 5.67 15.75
CA PRO A 110 -12.38 5.05 14.51
C PRO A 110 -11.66 5.65 13.31
N THR A 111 -10.88 4.81 12.60
CA THR A 111 -9.99 5.23 11.53
C THR A 111 -10.31 4.48 10.23
N LEU A 112 -10.52 5.21 9.15
CA LEU A 112 -10.72 4.64 7.81
C LEU A 112 -9.37 4.38 7.16
N LEU A 113 -9.16 3.14 6.70
CA LEU A 113 -8.02 2.74 5.90
C LEU A 113 -8.44 2.58 4.44
N CYS A 114 -7.66 3.11 3.52
CA CYS A 114 -7.75 2.86 2.09
C CYS A 114 -6.38 3.04 1.44
N HIS A 115 -6.18 2.50 0.22
CA HIS A 115 -4.94 2.79 -0.51
C HIS A 115 -4.86 4.27 -0.90
N GLY A 116 -5.97 4.88 -1.35
CA GLY A 116 -6.04 6.30 -1.71
C GLY A 116 -6.36 6.59 -3.18
N ASP A 117 -6.12 5.63 -4.07
CA ASP A 117 -6.38 5.75 -5.51
C ASP A 117 -7.84 6.05 -5.85
N THR A 118 -8.77 5.58 -5.03
CA THR A 118 -10.21 5.83 -5.16
C THR A 118 -10.62 7.24 -4.74
N LEU A 119 -9.76 7.95 -4.01
CA LEU A 119 -10.00 9.33 -3.58
C LEU A 119 -9.68 10.35 -4.67
N CYS A 120 -8.88 9.96 -5.68
CA CYS A 120 -8.49 10.79 -6.83
C CYS A 120 -9.59 10.75 -7.91
N VAL A 121 -10.80 11.20 -7.57
CA VAL A 121 -11.98 11.11 -8.46
C VAL A 121 -11.88 12.01 -9.69
N ASP A 122 -11.05 13.05 -9.65
CA ASP A 122 -10.82 13.99 -10.75
C ASP A 122 -9.98 13.38 -11.88
N ASP A 123 -9.22 12.30 -11.60
CA ASP A 123 -8.58 11.49 -12.64
C ASP A 123 -9.60 10.51 -13.27
N VAL A 124 -10.54 11.07 -14.03
CA VAL A 124 -11.64 10.32 -14.67
C VAL A 124 -11.11 9.18 -15.55
N LYS A 125 -9.97 9.39 -16.24
CA LYS A 125 -9.35 8.33 -17.07
C LYS A 125 -8.88 7.15 -16.22
N TYR A 126 -8.23 7.44 -15.11
CA TYR A 126 -7.78 6.41 -14.17
C TYR A 126 -8.98 5.69 -13.54
N GLN A 127 -9.97 6.43 -13.03
CA GLN A 127 -11.15 5.82 -12.40
C GLN A 127 -11.90 4.90 -13.38
N HIS A 128 -12.00 5.29 -14.65
CA HIS A 128 -12.60 4.45 -15.68
C HIS A 128 -11.79 3.16 -15.95
N TYR A 129 -10.46 3.29 -16.04
CA TYR A 129 -9.55 2.14 -16.15
C TYR A 129 -9.68 1.23 -14.92
N ARG A 130 -9.60 1.80 -13.71
CA ARG A 130 -9.76 1.07 -12.44
C ARG A 130 -11.06 0.26 -12.41
N LYS A 131 -12.19 0.90 -12.71
CA LYS A 131 -13.50 0.23 -12.77
C LYS A 131 -13.51 -0.96 -13.74
N LYS A 132 -12.77 -0.89 -14.85
CA LYS A 132 -12.66 -1.99 -15.81
C LYS A 132 -11.81 -3.15 -15.29
N VAL A 133 -10.61 -2.87 -14.77
CA VAL A 133 -9.66 -3.92 -14.36
C VAL A 133 -10.05 -4.60 -13.04
N HIS A 134 -10.86 -3.95 -12.21
CA HIS A 134 -11.38 -4.55 -10.99
C HIS A 134 -12.64 -5.42 -11.21
N GLN A 135 -13.13 -5.56 -12.44
CA GLN A 135 -14.19 -6.51 -12.75
C GLN A 135 -13.70 -7.95 -12.59
N LYS A 136 -14.31 -8.73 -11.72
CA LYS A 136 -13.88 -10.09 -11.35
C LYS A 136 -13.70 -11.01 -12.57
N TRP A 137 -14.59 -10.95 -13.56
CA TRP A 137 -14.50 -11.76 -14.76
C TRP A 137 -13.27 -11.39 -15.63
N ARG A 138 -12.89 -10.09 -15.67
CA ARG A 138 -11.66 -9.64 -16.38
C ARG A 138 -10.41 -10.09 -15.67
N GLN A 139 -10.37 -10.00 -14.34
CA GLN A 139 -9.29 -10.53 -13.53
C GLN A 139 -9.15 -12.03 -13.72
N TRP A 140 -10.29 -12.76 -13.69
CA TRP A 140 -10.30 -14.19 -13.95
C TRP A 140 -9.73 -14.51 -15.34
N LEU A 141 -10.22 -13.85 -16.39
CA LEU A 141 -9.70 -14.06 -17.76
C LEU A 141 -8.19 -13.76 -17.85
N PHE A 142 -7.74 -12.64 -17.27
CA PHE A 142 -6.33 -12.26 -17.26
C PHE A 142 -5.46 -13.31 -16.55
N LEU A 143 -5.88 -13.78 -15.37
CA LEU A 143 -5.15 -14.76 -14.58
C LEU A 143 -5.09 -16.15 -15.23
N HIS A 144 -5.97 -16.47 -16.19
CA HIS A 144 -5.92 -17.73 -16.98
C HIS A 144 -5.03 -17.62 -18.22
N LEU A 145 -4.51 -16.44 -18.55
CA LEU A 145 -3.51 -16.31 -19.61
C LEU A 145 -2.15 -16.89 -19.16
N PRO A 146 -1.36 -17.43 -20.09
CA PRO A 146 0.02 -17.85 -19.78
C PRO A 146 0.83 -16.70 -19.16
N LEU A 147 1.70 -17.02 -18.21
CA LEU A 147 2.51 -16.04 -17.48
C LEU A 147 3.26 -15.06 -18.39
N GLN A 148 3.88 -15.58 -19.47
CA GLN A 148 4.60 -14.76 -20.45
C GLN A 148 3.72 -13.72 -21.15
N VAL A 149 2.45 -14.04 -21.38
CA VAL A 149 1.48 -13.11 -21.99
C VAL A 149 1.12 -12.02 -20.97
N ARG A 150 0.88 -12.41 -19.71
CA ARG A 150 0.59 -11.47 -18.62
C ARG A 150 1.75 -10.50 -18.40
N LEU A 151 2.99 -10.96 -18.38
CA LEU A 151 4.19 -10.13 -18.30
C LEU A 151 4.23 -9.07 -19.40
N LYS A 152 4.07 -9.47 -20.67
CA LYS A 152 4.05 -8.54 -21.81
C LYS A 152 2.93 -7.48 -21.71
N ILE A 153 1.74 -7.89 -21.24
CA ILE A 153 0.63 -6.97 -21.03
C ILE A 153 0.98 -5.98 -19.91
N ALA A 154 1.54 -6.48 -18.80
CA ALA A 154 1.97 -5.67 -17.68
C ALA A 154 3.02 -4.62 -18.08
N GLU A 155 4.04 -5.01 -18.83
CA GLU A 155 5.07 -4.09 -19.33
C GLU A 155 4.48 -2.96 -20.19
N LYS A 156 3.53 -3.28 -21.08
CA LYS A 156 2.83 -2.28 -21.90
C LYS A 156 2.01 -1.31 -21.04
N ILE A 157 1.29 -1.82 -20.04
CA ILE A 157 0.50 -0.98 -19.12
C ILE A 157 1.43 -0.06 -18.31
N ARG A 158 2.56 -0.58 -17.81
CA ARG A 158 3.57 0.21 -17.07
C ARG A 158 4.18 1.32 -17.93
N ALA A 159 4.55 1.02 -19.17
CA ALA A 159 5.08 2.00 -20.11
C ALA A 159 4.08 3.14 -20.36
N LYS A 160 2.82 2.79 -20.63
CA LYS A 160 1.74 3.76 -20.81
C LYS A 160 1.49 4.59 -19.54
N SER A 161 1.42 3.97 -18.37
CA SER A 161 1.21 4.67 -17.11
C SER A 161 2.31 5.70 -16.80
N ARG A 162 3.57 5.38 -17.15
CA ARG A 162 4.69 6.35 -17.02
C ARG A 162 4.52 7.55 -17.94
N GLN A 163 4.12 7.34 -19.19
CA GLN A 163 3.85 8.43 -20.14
C GLN A 163 2.68 9.30 -19.67
N ASP A 164 1.58 8.69 -19.22
CA ASP A 164 0.40 9.41 -18.73
C ASP A 164 0.71 10.26 -17.48
N LYS A 165 1.57 9.78 -16.57
CA LYS A 165 2.00 10.55 -15.39
C LYS A 165 2.80 11.81 -15.75
N GLN A 166 3.59 11.79 -16.83
CA GLN A 166 4.37 12.96 -17.27
C GLN A 166 3.52 14.10 -17.81
N VAL A 167 2.30 13.81 -18.26
CA VAL A 167 1.41 14.78 -18.92
C VAL A 167 0.32 15.30 -17.97
N LYS A 168 0.05 14.58 -16.86
CA LYS A 168 -0.99 14.98 -15.89
C LYS A 168 -0.51 16.06 -14.95
N SER A 169 -1.39 17.02 -14.64
CA SER A 169 -1.12 17.99 -13.59
C SER A 169 -1.10 17.29 -12.21
N THR A 170 -0.31 17.83 -11.31
CA THR A 170 -0.22 17.33 -9.93
C THR A 170 -1.54 17.43 -9.17
N GLU A 171 -2.42 18.37 -9.53
CA GLU A 171 -3.74 18.56 -8.93
C GLU A 171 -4.71 17.43 -9.27
N ILE A 172 -4.75 16.98 -10.53
CA ILE A 172 -5.61 15.88 -10.98
C ILE A 172 -5.21 14.53 -10.32
N MET A 173 -3.94 14.40 -9.95
CA MET A 173 -3.41 13.20 -9.29
C MET A 173 -3.55 13.22 -7.78
N ASP A 174 -4.06 14.31 -7.19
CA ASP A 174 -4.31 14.41 -5.75
C ASP A 174 -5.75 13.96 -5.41
N VAL A 175 -6.00 13.77 -4.13
CA VAL A 175 -7.32 13.42 -3.63
C VAL A 175 -8.29 14.62 -3.76
N ASN A 176 -9.53 14.34 -4.14
CA ASN A 176 -10.58 15.34 -4.18
C ASN A 176 -11.07 15.63 -2.75
N ALA A 177 -11.00 16.89 -2.32
CA ALA A 177 -11.32 17.30 -0.96
C ALA A 177 -12.79 17.04 -0.57
N ASP A 178 -13.72 17.31 -1.49
CA ASP A 178 -15.16 17.09 -1.23
C ASP A 178 -15.46 15.60 -1.10
N PHE A 179 -14.83 14.78 -1.94
CA PHE A 179 -14.99 13.33 -1.86
C PHE A 179 -14.40 12.77 -0.55
N VAL A 180 -13.27 13.29 -0.08
CA VAL A 180 -12.70 12.93 1.23
C VAL A 180 -13.68 13.26 2.36
N GLN A 181 -14.33 14.43 2.34
CA GLN A 181 -15.35 14.76 3.33
C GLN A 181 -16.56 13.82 3.28
N GLN A 182 -17.01 13.46 2.08
CA GLN A 182 -18.07 12.46 1.92
C GLN A 182 -17.69 11.11 2.53
N MET A 183 -16.43 10.69 2.38
CA MET A 183 -15.92 9.43 2.96
C MET A 183 -15.91 9.46 4.49
N PHE A 184 -15.51 10.57 5.12
CA PHE A 184 -15.62 10.74 6.57
C PHE A 184 -17.06 10.59 7.05
N ALA A 185 -18.01 11.23 6.37
CA ALA A 185 -19.43 11.14 6.69
C ALA A 185 -19.99 9.74 6.46
N GLN A 186 -19.67 9.11 5.32
CA GLN A 186 -20.17 7.79 4.94
C GLN A 186 -19.73 6.69 5.91
N PHE A 187 -18.48 6.74 6.39
CA PHE A 187 -17.93 5.74 7.30
C PHE A 187 -18.03 6.11 8.77
N HIS A 188 -18.58 7.29 9.09
CA HIS A 188 -18.73 7.80 10.46
C HIS A 188 -17.41 7.82 11.22
N VAL A 189 -16.35 8.29 10.57
CA VAL A 189 -14.99 8.38 11.14
C VAL A 189 -14.48 9.82 11.14
N THR A 190 -13.52 10.10 12.02
CA THR A 190 -12.85 11.40 12.08
C THR A 190 -11.39 11.33 11.61
N GLN A 191 -10.89 10.11 11.39
CA GLN A 191 -9.52 9.89 10.96
C GLN A 191 -9.46 8.96 9.74
N MET A 192 -8.53 9.25 8.82
CA MET A 192 -8.26 8.45 7.63
C MET A 192 -6.75 8.31 7.44
N ILE A 193 -6.29 7.10 7.09
CA ILE A 193 -4.90 6.83 6.71
C ILE A 193 -4.91 6.22 5.31
N HIS A 194 -4.09 6.78 4.40
CA HIS A 194 -3.96 6.29 3.04
C HIS A 194 -2.56 6.56 2.44
N GLY A 195 -2.23 5.89 1.34
CA GLY A 195 -1.04 6.08 0.52
C GLY A 195 -1.34 6.76 -0.82
N HIS A 196 -0.80 6.20 -1.90
CA HIS A 196 -1.04 6.49 -3.32
C HIS A 196 -0.51 7.82 -3.84
N THR A 197 -0.73 8.94 -3.15
CA THR A 197 -0.32 10.26 -3.62
C THR A 197 1.15 10.57 -3.35
N HIS A 198 1.82 9.74 -2.52
CA HIS A 198 3.23 9.87 -2.13
C HIS A 198 3.58 11.19 -1.42
N ARG A 199 2.56 11.89 -0.89
CA ARG A 199 2.73 13.20 -0.26
C ARG A 199 2.61 13.07 1.25
N GLN A 200 3.62 12.48 1.87
CA GLN A 200 3.67 12.25 3.31
C GLN A 200 3.28 13.51 4.08
N LYS A 201 2.13 13.46 4.74
CA LYS A 201 1.62 14.59 5.52
C LYS A 201 0.47 14.21 6.42
N HIS A 202 0.40 14.84 7.58
CA HIS A 202 -0.79 14.89 8.42
C HIS A 202 -1.56 16.17 8.10
N HIS A 203 -2.78 16.03 7.56
CA HIS A 203 -3.69 17.14 7.28
C HIS A 203 -4.76 17.22 8.36
N GLU A 204 -4.86 18.37 8.97
CA GLU A 204 -5.99 18.73 9.81
C GLU A 204 -7.04 19.41 8.94
N ILE A 205 -8.24 18.87 8.92
CA ILE A 205 -9.37 19.36 8.12
C ILE A 205 -10.46 19.80 9.08
N PRO A 206 -10.80 21.12 9.12
CA PRO A 206 -11.87 21.60 10.00
C PRO A 206 -13.20 20.87 9.78
N PRO A 207 -14.00 20.66 10.85
CA PRO A 207 -13.77 21.13 12.22
C PRO A 207 -12.86 20.23 13.08
N HIS A 208 -12.65 18.93 12.72
CA HIS A 208 -11.92 17.96 13.57
C HIS A 208 -11.53 16.68 12.83
N PHE A 209 -11.41 16.73 11.51
CA PHE A 209 -11.00 15.56 10.73
C PHE A 209 -9.48 15.52 10.51
N HIS A 210 -8.93 14.32 10.52
CA HIS A 210 -7.50 14.06 10.32
C HIS A 210 -7.30 13.13 9.13
N ARG A 211 -6.59 13.60 8.11
CA ARG A 211 -6.19 12.77 6.97
C ARG A 211 -4.67 12.63 6.97
N ILE A 212 -4.22 11.39 7.14
CA ILE A 212 -2.81 11.05 7.22
C ILE A 212 -2.43 10.34 5.93
N VAL A 213 -1.47 10.92 5.21
CA VAL A 213 -0.99 10.43 3.94
C VAL A 213 0.38 9.80 4.13
N LEU A 214 0.53 8.54 3.75
CA LEU A 214 1.81 7.84 3.78
C LEU A 214 2.68 8.30 2.60
N GLY A 215 3.99 8.33 2.81
CA GLY A 215 4.95 8.57 1.75
C GLY A 215 5.30 7.27 0.99
N ASP A 216 5.92 7.43 -0.19
CA ASP A 216 6.53 6.33 -0.91
C ASP A 216 7.95 6.03 -0.37
N TRP A 217 8.42 4.84 -0.68
CA TRP A 217 9.78 4.42 -0.34
C TRP A 217 10.75 4.77 -1.46
N GLY A 218 11.88 5.35 -1.09
CA GLY A 218 12.93 5.80 -2.00
C GLY A 218 14.31 5.61 -1.40
N GLU A 219 15.03 6.70 -1.19
CA GLU A 219 16.32 6.70 -0.47
C GLU A 219 16.14 6.36 1.02
N THR A 220 14.93 6.60 1.53
CA THR A 220 14.51 6.26 2.90
C THR A 220 13.28 5.37 2.87
N SER A 221 13.07 4.60 3.95
CA SER A 221 11.76 4.04 4.26
C SER A 221 10.76 5.15 4.60
N SER A 222 9.49 4.88 4.46
CA SER A 222 8.41 5.77 4.91
C SER A 222 7.44 4.95 5.79
N LEU A 223 7.52 5.15 7.08
CA LEU A 223 6.72 4.45 8.09
C LEU A 223 5.84 5.45 8.82
N LEU A 224 4.62 5.06 9.14
CA LEU A 224 3.81 5.74 10.13
C LEU A 224 3.72 4.85 11.37
N GLU A 225 4.25 5.32 12.48
CA GLU A 225 4.08 4.70 13.78
C GLU A 225 2.94 5.40 14.52
N VAL A 226 1.98 4.61 14.99
CA VAL A 226 0.87 5.10 15.82
C VAL A 226 0.90 4.38 17.15
N THR A 227 0.85 5.16 18.22
CA THR A 227 0.71 4.70 19.60
C THR A 227 -0.58 5.28 20.21
N PRO A 228 -1.00 4.87 21.41
CA PRO A 228 -2.10 5.53 22.11
C PRO A 228 -1.89 7.04 22.35
N HIS A 229 -0.65 7.54 22.21
CA HIS A 229 -0.26 8.89 22.59
C HIS A 229 0.35 9.72 21.47
N SER A 230 0.76 9.09 20.36
CA SER A 230 1.46 9.78 19.25
C SER A 230 1.14 9.18 17.89
N ILE A 231 1.26 10.03 16.87
CA ILE A 231 1.23 9.67 15.44
C ILE A 231 2.49 10.28 14.83
N GLU A 232 3.44 9.44 14.42
CA GLU A 232 4.76 9.90 13.98
C GLU A 232 5.17 9.27 12.67
N PHE A 233 5.73 10.09 11.77
CA PHE A 233 6.39 9.58 10.57
C PHE A 233 7.86 9.27 10.88
N ILE A 234 8.27 8.06 10.51
CA ILE A 234 9.65 7.59 10.66
C ILE A 234 10.21 7.32 9.26
N ASN A 235 11.28 8.03 8.92
CA ASN A 235 11.98 7.87 7.66
C ASN A 235 13.44 7.46 7.94
N GLU A 236 13.79 6.24 7.57
CA GLU A 236 15.13 5.69 7.83
C GLU A 236 15.88 5.37 6.55
N THR A 237 17.17 5.69 6.53
CA THR A 237 18.10 5.22 5.50
C THR A 237 18.59 3.80 5.81
N LEU A 238 19.16 3.13 4.82
CA LEU A 238 19.86 1.87 5.05
C LEU A 238 20.99 2.07 6.06
N ARG A 239 20.99 1.25 7.11
CA ARG A 239 22.09 1.21 8.07
C ARG A 239 23.34 0.71 7.34
N ARG A 240 24.42 1.49 7.37
CA ARG A 240 25.71 1.01 6.88
C ARG A 240 26.11 -0.19 7.72
N LYS A 241 26.40 -1.32 7.08
CA LYS A 241 27.10 -2.41 7.77
C LYS A 241 28.45 -1.83 8.19
N ASN A 242 28.64 -1.57 9.47
CA ASN A 242 29.98 -1.37 10.03
C ASN A 242 30.72 -2.68 9.77
N GLY A 243 31.72 -2.62 8.88
CA GLY A 243 32.60 -3.73 8.53
C GLY A 243 33.47 -4.17 9.70
#